data_d4504bf2295f637d2c12c7116575a9e1
#
_entry.id   d4504bf2295f637d2c12c7116575a9e1
#
_cell.length_a   1.000
_cell.length_b   1.000
_cell.length_c   1.000
_cell.angle_alpha   90.00
_cell.angle_beta   90.00
_cell.angle_gamma   90.00
#
_symmetry.space_group_name_H-M   'P 1'
#
loop_
_entity.id
_entity.type
_entity.pdbx_description
1 polymer ?
#
loop_
_entity_poly.entity_id
_entity_poly.type
_entity_poly.pdbx_seq_one_letter_code
_entity_poly.pdbx_strand_id
1 'polypeptide(L)'
;MRRTFVFGLSIVLFAPHAAEAQRGGRGNAIQPGEACPPGQTEIRPRSCMAPETAPPSILDYRPKSTLVAPVHMVHSAKYPAIDFHGHPQGLLGTADGLATLGAALDSLNVRMMISADNISGERLRSTAASVRGSEKMKDRVRILAGINFQNVGPGWAEKAIAQLEADVANGAVGVGEISKSFGLSVRKPDGSRLKLDDPDLDRIWDACARLKLPVFIHTADPEQFFHPVDLTNERWLELSLFPERRYPQDRYPSFQQLVIERDNLFRRHPKTTFVTAHMGWQANDLATFGKVLDEMPNVFTEVGAVLYDIGRQPRVAHDFFV
;
A
#
# COMPACT_ATOMS: atom_id res chain seq x y z
N MET A 1 4.97 -67.42 -20.28
CA MET A 1 4.03 -66.30 -20.29
C MET A 1 4.60 -65.21 -19.37
N ARG A 2 5.25 -64.22 -19.91
CA ARG A 2 5.76 -63.05 -19.19
C ARG A 2 4.73 -61.92 -19.30
N ARG A 3 4.16 -61.45 -18.18
CA ARG A 3 3.27 -60.31 -18.14
C ARG A 3 4.10 -59.07 -17.80
N THR A 4 4.19 -58.16 -18.75
CA THR A 4 4.82 -56.85 -18.60
C THR A 4 3.80 -55.90 -17.99
N PHE A 5 4.08 -55.34 -16.81
CA PHE A 5 3.31 -54.25 -16.21
C PHE A 5 3.93 -52.93 -16.66
N VAL A 6 3.14 -52.11 -17.35
CA VAL A 6 3.48 -50.71 -17.67
C VAL A 6 2.95 -49.84 -16.54
N PHE A 7 3.86 -49.21 -15.77
CA PHE A 7 3.54 -48.17 -14.82
C PHE A 7 3.43 -46.83 -15.56
N GLY A 8 2.21 -46.33 -15.72
CA GLY A 8 1.99 -44.97 -16.17
C GLY A 8 2.33 -43.96 -15.09
N LEU A 9 3.38 -43.16 -15.27
CA LEU A 9 3.76 -42.08 -14.41
C LEU A 9 2.91 -40.83 -14.77
N SER A 10 1.87 -40.57 -13.98
CA SER A 10 1.09 -39.33 -14.11
C SER A 10 1.87 -38.18 -13.49
N ILE A 11 2.50 -37.35 -14.30
CA ILE A 11 3.11 -36.11 -13.87
C ILE A 11 1.98 -35.10 -13.62
N VAL A 12 1.66 -34.87 -12.35
CA VAL A 12 0.81 -33.74 -11.94
C VAL A 12 1.68 -32.48 -11.95
N LEU A 13 1.53 -31.70 -13.00
CA LEU A 13 2.10 -30.36 -13.06
C LEU A 13 1.37 -29.45 -12.07
N PHE A 14 1.97 -29.25 -10.91
CA PHE A 14 1.57 -28.16 -10.03
C PHE A 14 2.00 -26.84 -10.69
N ALA A 15 1.05 -26.14 -11.30
CA ALA A 15 1.24 -24.74 -11.65
C ALA A 15 1.41 -23.95 -10.32
N PRO A 16 2.42 -23.08 -10.19
CA PRO A 16 2.52 -22.22 -9.03
C PRO A 16 1.32 -21.27 -9.04
N HIS A 17 0.48 -21.37 -8.03
CA HIS A 17 -0.50 -20.33 -7.75
C HIS A 17 0.28 -19.09 -7.32
N ALA A 18 0.57 -18.23 -8.30
CA ALA A 18 0.96 -16.86 -8.01
C ALA A 18 -0.19 -16.25 -7.19
N ALA A 19 0.11 -15.80 -5.99
CA ALA A 19 -0.81 -15.05 -5.17
C ALA A 19 -1.30 -13.86 -6.00
N GLU A 20 -2.55 -13.92 -6.44
CA GLU A 20 -3.24 -12.81 -7.08
C GLU A 20 -3.50 -11.72 -6.03
N ALA A 21 -2.49 -10.90 -5.79
CA ALA A 21 -2.70 -9.61 -5.18
C ALA A 21 -3.65 -8.82 -6.09
N GLN A 22 -4.90 -8.68 -5.66
CA GLN A 22 -5.93 -7.75 -6.15
C GLN A 22 -5.90 -7.45 -7.66
N ARG A 23 -6.10 -8.44 -8.49
CA ARG A 23 -6.48 -8.22 -9.88
C ARG A 23 -7.99 -8.06 -9.92
N GLY A 24 -8.47 -6.82 -9.80
CA GLY A 24 -9.76 -6.45 -10.34
C GLY A 24 -9.87 -7.00 -11.75
N GLY A 25 -11.07 -7.44 -12.15
CA GLY A 25 -11.34 -8.19 -13.38
C GLY A 25 -10.55 -7.69 -14.58
N ARG A 26 -10.10 -8.60 -15.44
CA ARG A 26 -9.40 -8.26 -16.68
C ARG A 26 -10.40 -7.58 -17.60
N GLY A 27 -10.24 -6.27 -17.82
CA GLY A 27 -11.01 -5.54 -18.81
C GLY A 27 -10.69 -6.05 -20.24
N ASN A 28 -11.57 -5.72 -21.18
CA ASN A 28 -11.34 -6.02 -22.61
C ASN A 28 -10.16 -5.19 -23.13
N ALA A 29 -9.23 -5.84 -23.82
CA ALA A 29 -8.08 -5.15 -24.42
C ALA A 29 -8.48 -4.43 -25.70
N ILE A 30 -7.95 -3.22 -25.91
CA ILE A 30 -8.11 -2.42 -27.13
C ILE A 30 -6.74 -2.04 -27.71
N GLN A 31 -6.70 -1.67 -29.00
CA GLN A 31 -5.50 -1.18 -29.66
C GLN A 31 -5.20 0.28 -29.29
N PRO A 32 -3.95 0.76 -29.44
CA PRO A 32 -3.64 2.17 -29.21
C PRO A 32 -4.51 3.11 -30.07
N GLY A 33 -5.23 4.01 -29.41
CA GLY A 33 -6.14 4.98 -30.08
C GLY A 33 -7.52 4.43 -30.40
N GLU A 34 -7.80 3.17 -30.13
CA GLU A 34 -9.13 2.56 -30.24
C GLU A 34 -10.02 3.01 -29.07
N ALA A 35 -11.29 3.27 -29.35
CA ALA A 35 -12.27 3.58 -28.30
C ALA A 35 -12.76 2.32 -27.61
N CYS A 36 -13.10 2.41 -26.33
CA CYS A 36 -13.75 1.32 -25.64
C CYS A 36 -15.10 0.95 -26.27
N PRO A 37 -15.49 -0.34 -26.22
CA PRO A 37 -16.82 -0.76 -26.63
C PRO A 37 -17.93 0.04 -25.93
N PRO A 38 -19.13 0.16 -26.53
CA PRO A 38 -20.25 0.84 -25.89
C PRO A 38 -20.53 0.33 -24.47
N GLY A 39 -20.75 1.25 -23.51
CA GLY A 39 -20.98 0.91 -22.11
C GLY A 39 -19.74 0.58 -21.29
N GLN A 40 -18.54 0.61 -21.90
CA GLN A 40 -17.28 0.39 -21.21
C GLN A 40 -16.43 1.66 -21.13
N THR A 41 -15.56 1.73 -20.17
CA THR A 41 -14.56 2.80 -20.00
C THR A 41 -13.16 2.25 -19.88
N GLU A 42 -12.17 3.00 -20.35
CA GLU A 42 -10.76 2.66 -20.20
C GLU A 42 -10.33 2.85 -18.74
N ILE A 43 -10.05 1.75 -18.05
CA ILE A 43 -9.65 1.72 -16.63
C ILE A 43 -8.13 1.77 -16.46
N ARG A 44 -7.41 1.34 -17.48
CA ARG A 44 -5.94 1.40 -17.61
C ARG A 44 -5.63 1.55 -19.08
N PRO A 45 -4.45 2.01 -19.47
CA PRO A 45 -4.06 2.09 -20.86
C PRO A 45 -4.41 0.78 -21.61
N ARG A 46 -5.27 0.89 -22.62
CA ARG A 46 -5.73 -0.21 -23.48
C ARG A 46 -6.53 -1.32 -22.78
N SER A 47 -7.21 -1.01 -21.68
CA SER A 47 -8.06 -1.97 -20.97
C SER A 47 -9.40 -1.34 -20.61
N CYS A 48 -10.48 -1.84 -21.19
CA CYS A 48 -11.84 -1.34 -20.99
C CYS A 48 -12.65 -2.27 -20.09
N MET A 49 -13.49 -1.70 -19.24
CA MET A 49 -14.37 -2.44 -18.33
C MET A 49 -15.73 -1.76 -18.21
N ALA A 50 -16.79 -2.56 -18.09
CA ALA A 50 -18.14 -2.05 -17.82
C ALA A 50 -18.31 -1.81 -16.31
N PRO A 51 -18.89 -0.69 -15.90
CA PRO A 51 -19.25 -0.47 -14.50
C PRO A 51 -20.41 -1.38 -14.05
N GLU A 52 -20.43 -1.76 -12.77
CA GLU A 52 -21.53 -2.55 -12.17
C GLU A 52 -22.88 -1.84 -12.28
N THR A 53 -22.89 -0.54 -12.10
CA THR A 53 -24.09 0.30 -12.25
C THR A 53 -24.03 1.08 -13.55
N ALA A 54 -25.15 1.16 -14.27
CA ALA A 54 -25.23 1.97 -15.46
C ALA A 54 -24.89 3.43 -15.13
N PRO A 55 -24.02 4.11 -15.92
CA PRO A 55 -23.72 5.50 -15.71
C PRO A 55 -25.01 6.32 -15.82
N PRO A 56 -25.22 7.35 -14.97
CA PRO A 56 -26.20 8.40 -15.25
C PRO A 56 -25.95 8.99 -16.63
N SER A 57 -27.00 9.46 -17.32
CA SER A 57 -26.92 9.88 -18.73
C SER A 57 -25.81 10.89 -19.03
N ILE A 58 -25.54 11.81 -18.10
CA ILE A 58 -24.40 12.76 -18.20
C ILE A 58 -23.02 12.07 -18.12
N LEU A 59 -22.96 10.84 -17.63
CA LEU A 59 -21.71 10.09 -17.49
C LEU A 59 -21.30 9.36 -18.77
N ASP A 60 -22.20 9.28 -19.75
CA ASP A 60 -21.87 8.88 -21.11
C ASP A 60 -21.13 10.02 -21.84
N TYR A 61 -21.24 11.24 -21.32
CA TYR A 61 -20.51 12.39 -21.85
C TYR A 61 -19.02 12.27 -21.49
N ARG A 62 -18.19 12.07 -22.50
CA ARG A 62 -16.73 11.96 -22.39
C ARG A 62 -16.08 13.09 -23.19
N PRO A 63 -16.09 14.33 -22.66
CA PRO A 63 -15.47 15.44 -23.35
C PRO A 63 -13.97 15.20 -23.46
N LYS A 64 -13.40 15.56 -24.60
CA LYS A 64 -11.95 15.71 -24.69
C LYS A 64 -11.55 16.87 -23.79
N SER A 65 -10.46 16.69 -23.04
CA SER A 65 -9.91 17.78 -22.24
C SER A 65 -9.62 18.97 -23.16
N THR A 66 -10.13 20.13 -22.78
CA THR A 66 -9.79 21.43 -23.42
C THR A 66 -8.68 22.13 -22.66
N LEU A 67 -8.15 21.54 -21.59
CA LEU A 67 -7.02 22.09 -20.84
C LEU A 67 -5.77 22.08 -21.72
N VAL A 68 -5.27 23.26 -22.00
CA VAL A 68 -3.97 23.48 -22.61
C VAL A 68 -3.02 23.91 -21.51
N ALA A 69 -2.16 23.01 -21.08
CA ALA A 69 -1.15 23.28 -20.07
C ALA A 69 0.24 22.96 -20.61
N PRO A 70 1.27 23.70 -20.20
CA PRO A 70 2.65 23.32 -20.52
C PRO A 70 2.93 21.90 -20.03
N VAL A 71 3.49 21.08 -20.91
CA VAL A 71 3.93 19.73 -20.55
C VAL A 71 5.37 19.82 -20.07
N HIS A 72 5.58 19.54 -18.79
CA HIS A 72 6.90 19.45 -18.18
C HIS A 72 7.27 17.98 -18.00
N MET A 73 8.01 17.45 -18.96
CA MET A 73 8.47 16.05 -18.88
C MET A 73 9.63 15.97 -17.89
N VAL A 74 9.39 15.27 -16.78
CA VAL A 74 10.42 14.95 -15.78
C VAL A 74 10.69 13.46 -15.86
N HIS A 75 11.77 13.08 -16.52
CA HIS A 75 12.11 11.67 -16.76
C HIS A 75 12.81 11.00 -15.57
N SER A 76 13.48 11.79 -14.74
CA SER A 76 14.19 11.31 -13.55
C SER A 76 14.27 12.42 -12.50
N ALA A 77 14.52 12.04 -11.25
CA ALA A 77 14.74 13.01 -10.18
C ALA A 77 16.01 13.85 -10.46
N LYS A 78 15.94 15.17 -10.22
CA LYS A 78 17.09 16.09 -10.34
C LYS A 78 18.19 15.75 -9.33
N TYR A 79 17.80 15.41 -8.13
CA TYR A 79 18.69 14.95 -7.05
C TYR A 79 18.40 13.49 -6.73
N PRO A 80 19.39 12.74 -6.20
CA PRO A 80 19.16 11.35 -5.80
C PRO A 80 17.98 11.23 -4.82
N ALA A 81 16.92 10.58 -5.25
CA ALA A 81 15.71 10.40 -4.46
C ALA A 81 15.76 9.13 -3.59
N ILE A 82 14.92 9.08 -2.56
CA ILE A 82 14.62 7.87 -1.80
C ILE A 82 13.17 7.52 -2.05
N ASP A 83 12.92 6.32 -2.58
CA ASP A 83 11.58 5.75 -2.66
C ASP A 83 11.25 5.10 -1.31
N PHE A 84 10.43 5.78 -0.51
CA PHE A 84 10.06 5.30 0.83
C PHE A 84 8.94 4.26 0.78
N HIS A 85 8.14 4.22 -0.28
CA HIS A 85 6.97 3.35 -0.39
C HIS A 85 7.10 2.38 -1.58
N GLY A 86 8.16 1.58 -1.57
CA GLY A 86 8.40 0.59 -2.61
C GLY A 86 7.83 -0.79 -2.27
N HIS A 87 7.23 -1.44 -3.27
CA HIS A 87 6.79 -2.84 -3.19
C HIS A 87 7.51 -3.70 -4.24
N PRO A 88 8.82 -3.93 -4.09
CA PRO A 88 9.61 -4.71 -5.06
C PRO A 88 9.28 -6.20 -5.06
N GLN A 89 8.52 -6.70 -4.09
CA GLN A 89 8.03 -8.08 -3.99
C GLN A 89 9.10 -9.12 -4.30
N GLY A 90 8.82 -10.04 -5.27
CA GLY A 90 9.72 -11.11 -5.64
C GLY A 90 11.06 -10.69 -6.26
N LEU A 91 11.23 -9.43 -6.67
CA LEU A 91 12.48 -8.95 -7.27
C LEU A 91 13.68 -9.03 -6.33
N LEU A 92 13.46 -8.91 -5.02
CA LEU A 92 14.54 -8.97 -4.04
C LEU A 92 15.08 -10.37 -3.79
N GLY A 93 14.37 -11.40 -4.23
CA GLY A 93 14.72 -12.80 -3.96
C GLY A 93 15.72 -13.42 -4.96
N THR A 94 16.01 -12.76 -6.08
CA THR A 94 16.84 -13.33 -7.15
C THR A 94 17.86 -12.31 -7.68
N ALA A 95 18.97 -12.80 -8.23
CA ALA A 95 20.00 -11.96 -8.82
C ALA A 95 19.44 -11.12 -10.01
N ASP A 96 18.65 -11.74 -10.87
CA ASP A 96 18.02 -11.05 -12.03
C ASP A 96 17.01 -10.01 -11.58
N GLY A 97 16.22 -10.30 -10.55
CA GLY A 97 15.29 -9.35 -9.96
C GLY A 97 16.02 -8.13 -9.37
N LEU A 98 17.10 -8.36 -8.63
CA LEU A 98 17.95 -7.28 -8.09
C LEU A 98 18.60 -6.46 -9.20
N ALA A 99 19.06 -7.09 -10.29
CA ALA A 99 19.62 -6.38 -11.44
C ALA A 99 18.55 -5.52 -12.14
N THR A 100 17.33 -6.05 -12.34
CA THR A 100 16.19 -5.34 -12.92
C THR A 100 15.79 -4.13 -12.06
N LEU A 101 15.66 -4.31 -10.74
CA LEU A 101 15.38 -3.22 -9.82
C LEU A 101 16.49 -2.17 -9.86
N GLY A 102 17.76 -2.58 -9.84
CA GLY A 102 18.91 -1.68 -9.89
C GLY A 102 18.89 -0.80 -11.14
N ALA A 103 18.61 -1.39 -12.32
CA ALA A 103 18.50 -0.63 -13.57
C ALA A 103 17.33 0.38 -13.53
N ALA A 104 16.19 0.01 -12.96
CA ALA A 104 15.05 0.92 -12.80
C ALA A 104 15.39 2.09 -11.87
N LEU A 105 16.00 1.83 -10.72
CA LEU A 105 16.43 2.87 -9.78
C LEU A 105 17.45 3.83 -10.40
N ASP A 106 18.39 3.30 -11.20
CA ASP A 106 19.39 4.12 -11.90
C ASP A 106 18.74 5.04 -12.94
N SER A 107 17.81 4.52 -13.73
CA SER A 107 17.11 5.30 -14.76
C SER A 107 16.29 6.48 -14.18
N LEU A 108 15.81 6.35 -12.95
CA LEU A 108 14.99 7.35 -12.25
C LEU A 108 15.79 8.25 -11.32
N ASN A 109 17.10 8.05 -11.20
CA ASN A 109 17.94 8.67 -10.18
C ASN A 109 17.43 8.43 -8.74
N VAL A 110 16.96 7.23 -8.46
CA VAL A 110 16.57 6.81 -7.12
C VAL A 110 17.74 6.11 -6.46
N ARG A 111 18.27 6.69 -5.39
CA ARG A 111 19.43 6.17 -4.67
C ARG A 111 19.09 4.94 -3.83
N MET A 112 17.92 4.95 -3.19
CA MET A 112 17.50 3.94 -2.24
C MET A 112 16.01 3.69 -2.33
N MET A 113 15.61 2.43 -2.15
CA MET A 113 14.23 2.02 -1.98
C MET A 113 14.03 1.37 -0.61
N ILE A 114 12.96 1.74 0.06
CA ILE A 114 12.47 1.07 1.26
C ILE A 114 11.43 0.04 0.80
N SER A 115 11.71 -1.26 1.03
CA SER A 115 10.77 -2.34 0.75
C SER A 115 9.73 -2.43 1.86
N ALA A 116 8.50 -2.09 1.51
CA ALA A 116 7.33 -2.10 2.38
C ALA A 116 6.44 -3.35 2.17
N ASP A 117 7.03 -4.48 1.79
CA ASP A 117 6.32 -5.70 1.38
C ASP A 117 5.67 -6.48 2.53
N ASN A 118 5.72 -5.97 3.76
CA ASN A 118 5.10 -6.58 4.95
C ASN A 118 5.52 -8.05 5.13
N ILE A 119 6.82 -8.32 5.08
CA ILE A 119 7.40 -9.66 5.22
C ILE A 119 8.05 -9.84 6.60
N SER A 120 8.07 -11.06 7.12
CA SER A 120 8.70 -11.39 8.40
C SER A 120 9.27 -12.82 8.41
N GLY A 121 10.02 -13.14 9.44
CA GLY A 121 10.54 -14.49 9.68
C GLY A 121 11.46 -14.97 8.56
N GLU A 122 11.27 -16.21 8.11
CA GLU A 122 12.11 -16.84 7.10
C GLU A 122 12.12 -16.07 5.77
N ARG A 123 10.97 -15.52 5.38
CA ARG A 123 10.90 -14.74 4.14
C ARG A 123 11.73 -13.45 4.24
N LEU A 124 11.68 -12.76 5.37
CA LEU A 124 12.52 -11.58 5.60
C LEU A 124 13.99 -11.97 5.63
N ARG A 125 14.35 -13.01 6.36
CA ARG A 125 15.72 -13.50 6.48
C ARG A 125 16.33 -13.82 5.12
N SER A 126 15.62 -14.59 4.29
CA SER A 126 16.10 -14.98 2.95
C SER A 126 16.21 -13.77 2.00
N THR A 127 15.21 -12.88 2.02
CA THR A 127 15.20 -11.64 1.21
C THR A 127 16.37 -10.73 1.61
N ALA A 128 16.57 -10.52 2.91
CA ALA A 128 17.66 -9.70 3.42
C ALA A 128 19.05 -10.31 3.09
N ALA A 129 19.18 -11.63 3.12
CA ALA A 129 20.40 -12.32 2.71
C ALA A 129 20.69 -12.11 1.21
N SER A 130 19.68 -12.22 0.35
CA SER A 130 19.79 -11.96 -1.09
C SER A 130 20.28 -10.52 -1.36
N VAL A 131 19.65 -9.53 -0.73
CA VAL A 131 20.04 -8.11 -0.86
C VAL A 131 21.47 -7.88 -0.39
N ARG A 132 21.86 -8.40 0.80
CA ARG A 132 23.21 -8.26 1.34
C ARG A 132 24.27 -8.93 0.46
N GLY A 133 23.92 -10.02 -0.20
CA GLY A 133 24.81 -10.74 -1.14
C GLY A 133 25.06 -9.99 -2.45
N SER A 134 24.31 -8.97 -2.76
CA SER A 134 24.46 -8.16 -3.97
C SER A 134 25.30 -6.92 -3.70
N GLU A 135 26.53 -6.86 -4.23
CA GLU A 135 27.40 -5.68 -4.09
C GLU A 135 26.76 -4.38 -4.60
N LYS A 136 25.92 -4.45 -5.62
CA LYS A 136 25.24 -3.29 -6.19
C LYS A 136 24.01 -2.83 -5.37
N MET A 137 23.34 -3.77 -4.67
CA MET A 137 22.02 -3.49 -4.06
C MET A 137 22.05 -3.44 -2.53
N LYS A 138 23.08 -3.97 -1.87
CA LYS A 138 23.20 -4.03 -0.40
C LYS A 138 23.01 -2.68 0.30
N ASP A 139 23.42 -1.58 -0.35
CA ASP A 139 23.27 -0.22 0.19
C ASP A 139 22.09 0.55 -0.42
N ARG A 140 21.35 -0.07 -1.33
CA ARG A 140 20.25 0.58 -2.07
C ARG A 140 18.86 0.10 -1.67
N VAL A 141 18.74 -0.97 -0.88
CA VAL A 141 17.47 -1.48 -0.39
C VAL A 141 17.51 -1.58 1.13
N ARG A 142 16.41 -1.16 1.74
CA ARG A 142 16.13 -1.37 3.16
C ARG A 142 14.80 -2.08 3.29
N ILE A 143 14.65 -2.99 4.24
CA ILE A 143 13.48 -3.86 4.36
C ILE A 143 12.75 -3.53 5.65
N LEU A 144 11.45 -3.30 5.56
CA LEU A 144 10.56 -3.19 6.71
C LEU A 144 10.01 -4.57 7.09
N ALA A 145 9.93 -4.83 8.39
CA ALA A 145 9.35 -6.06 8.93
C ALA A 145 7.83 -6.00 8.95
N GLY A 146 7.18 -7.10 8.64
CA GLY A 146 5.74 -7.26 8.79
C GLY A 146 5.34 -7.64 10.22
N ILE A 147 4.15 -7.21 10.64
CA ILE A 147 3.51 -7.67 11.88
C ILE A 147 2.23 -8.41 11.52
N ASN A 148 2.06 -9.61 12.11
CA ASN A 148 0.82 -10.36 11.98
C ASN A 148 -0.15 -9.97 13.11
N PHE A 149 -1.22 -9.27 12.76
CA PHE A 149 -2.28 -8.83 13.68
C PHE A 149 -3.41 -9.85 13.87
N GLN A 150 -3.22 -11.08 13.46
CA GLN A 150 -4.21 -12.14 13.73
C GLN A 150 -4.15 -12.56 15.20
N ASN A 151 -5.32 -12.79 15.80
CA ASN A 151 -5.45 -13.27 17.17
C ASN A 151 -4.84 -12.34 18.25
N VAL A 152 -4.93 -11.02 18.04
CA VAL A 152 -4.52 -10.05 19.07
C VAL A 152 -5.31 -10.27 20.35
N GLY A 153 -4.58 -10.45 21.46
CA GLY A 153 -5.10 -10.76 22.77
C GLY A 153 -4.00 -11.31 23.68
N PRO A 154 -4.33 -12.03 24.76
CA PRO A 154 -3.35 -12.52 25.73
C PRO A 154 -2.20 -13.30 25.08
N GLY A 155 -0.95 -12.91 25.35
CA GLY A 155 0.26 -13.56 24.84
C GLY A 155 0.61 -13.23 23.38
N TRP A 156 -0.19 -12.42 22.67
CA TRP A 156 0.11 -12.02 21.30
C TRP A 156 1.32 -11.07 21.24
N ALA A 157 1.34 -10.06 22.09
CA ALA A 157 2.39 -9.04 22.07
C ALA A 157 3.78 -9.64 22.30
N GLU A 158 3.91 -10.61 23.22
CA GLU A 158 5.18 -11.30 23.46
C GLU A 158 5.71 -11.99 22.21
N LYS A 159 4.84 -12.69 21.50
CA LYS A 159 5.19 -13.41 20.27
C LYS A 159 5.54 -12.44 19.14
N ALA A 160 4.76 -11.38 18.98
CA ALA A 160 4.97 -10.35 17.96
C ALA A 160 6.30 -9.61 18.21
N ILE A 161 6.61 -9.26 19.45
CA ILE A 161 7.87 -8.60 19.83
C ILE A 161 9.06 -9.54 19.59
N ALA A 162 8.98 -10.80 20.02
CA ALA A 162 10.06 -11.75 19.78
C ALA A 162 10.34 -11.96 18.28
N GLN A 163 9.27 -12.03 17.45
CA GLN A 163 9.42 -12.11 16.00
C GLN A 163 10.04 -10.83 15.43
N LEU A 164 9.63 -9.65 15.88
CA LEU A 164 10.17 -8.38 15.44
C LEU A 164 11.66 -8.24 15.80
N GLU A 165 12.07 -8.65 17.00
CA GLU A 165 13.47 -8.66 17.42
C GLU A 165 14.33 -9.59 16.55
N ALA A 166 13.79 -10.75 16.20
CA ALA A 166 14.45 -11.67 15.26
C ALA A 166 14.56 -11.07 13.85
N ASP A 167 13.53 -10.37 13.38
CA ASP A 167 13.54 -9.71 12.07
C ASP A 167 14.54 -8.54 12.04
N VAL A 168 14.68 -7.79 13.12
CA VAL A 168 15.73 -6.76 13.27
C VAL A 168 17.13 -7.37 13.24
N ALA A 169 17.34 -8.48 13.94
CA ALA A 169 18.61 -9.20 13.89
C ALA A 169 18.94 -9.71 12.47
N ASN A 170 17.94 -9.97 11.65
CA ASN A 170 18.07 -10.35 10.25
C ASN A 170 18.18 -9.16 9.29
N GLY A 171 18.07 -7.91 9.77
CA GLY A 171 18.34 -6.70 9.00
C GLY A 171 17.12 -5.86 8.66
N ALA A 172 15.98 -6.07 9.31
CA ALA A 172 14.86 -5.13 9.22
C ALA A 172 15.22 -3.79 9.86
N VAL A 173 14.80 -2.68 9.23
CA VAL A 173 15.12 -1.31 9.67
C VAL A 173 13.90 -0.52 10.13
N GLY A 174 12.73 -1.11 10.10
CA GLY A 174 11.45 -0.54 10.49
C GLY A 174 10.35 -1.57 10.39
N VAL A 175 9.11 -1.15 10.56
CA VAL A 175 7.91 -1.98 10.48
C VAL A 175 7.01 -1.46 9.36
N GLY A 176 6.45 -2.34 8.54
CA GLY A 176 5.41 -2.01 7.57
C GLY A 176 5.66 -2.56 6.15
N GLU A 177 4.84 -2.18 5.17
CA GLU A 177 3.65 -1.36 5.34
C GLU A 177 2.59 -2.14 6.13
N ILE A 178 2.11 -1.58 7.24
CA ILE A 178 0.96 -2.16 7.93
C ILE A 178 -0.26 -1.91 7.07
N SER A 179 -0.86 -2.97 6.55
CA SER A 179 -1.90 -2.89 5.54
C SER A 179 -3.19 -2.26 6.08
N LYS A 180 -3.97 -1.65 5.18
CA LYS A 180 -5.27 -1.02 5.47
C LYS A 180 -6.30 -1.95 6.15
N SER A 181 -6.15 -3.26 6.06
CA SER A 181 -7.01 -4.20 6.77
C SER A 181 -6.90 -4.05 8.30
N PHE A 182 -5.74 -3.59 8.80
CA PHE A 182 -5.58 -3.15 10.18
C PHE A 182 -6.48 -1.95 10.45
N GLY A 183 -7.32 -2.05 11.47
CA GLY A 183 -8.35 -1.05 11.75
C GLY A 183 -9.64 -1.20 10.94
N LEU A 184 -9.60 -1.69 9.70
CA LEU A 184 -10.80 -1.88 8.86
C LEU A 184 -11.52 -3.20 9.13
N SER A 185 -10.82 -4.32 8.99
CA SER A 185 -11.44 -5.64 8.92
C SER A 185 -10.83 -6.69 9.81
N VAL A 186 -9.63 -6.47 10.35
CA VAL A 186 -9.00 -7.40 11.29
C VAL A 186 -9.87 -7.53 12.54
N ARG A 187 -10.08 -8.76 12.98
CA ARG A 187 -10.90 -9.10 14.16
C ARG A 187 -10.04 -9.72 15.25
N LYS A 188 -10.41 -9.41 16.49
CA LYS A 188 -9.90 -10.08 17.69
C LYS A 188 -10.58 -11.47 17.85
N PRO A 189 -10.06 -12.36 18.70
CA PRO A 189 -10.66 -13.68 18.92
C PRO A 189 -12.11 -13.65 19.42
N ASP A 190 -12.53 -12.58 20.08
CA ASP A 190 -13.91 -12.36 20.55
C ASP A 190 -14.86 -11.86 19.45
N GLY A 191 -14.36 -11.69 18.21
CA GLY A 191 -15.11 -11.20 17.05
C GLY A 191 -15.19 -9.68 16.95
N SER A 192 -14.75 -8.92 17.95
CA SER A 192 -14.69 -7.46 17.89
C SER A 192 -13.67 -6.98 16.86
N ARG A 193 -13.88 -5.78 16.29
CA ARG A 193 -12.90 -5.16 15.39
C ARG A 193 -11.65 -4.75 16.16
N LEU A 194 -10.48 -5.08 15.62
CA LEU A 194 -9.23 -4.57 16.15
C LEU A 194 -9.10 -3.09 15.75
N LYS A 195 -9.21 -2.20 16.73
CA LYS A 195 -9.04 -0.75 16.52
C LYS A 195 -7.58 -0.39 16.32
N LEU A 196 -7.30 0.73 15.63
CA LEU A 196 -5.94 1.22 15.46
C LEU A 196 -5.31 1.59 16.81
N ASP A 197 -6.10 2.14 17.72
CA ASP A 197 -5.70 2.52 19.08
C ASP A 197 -6.05 1.46 20.15
N ASP A 198 -6.18 0.19 19.77
CA ASP A 198 -6.47 -0.88 20.72
C ASP A 198 -5.32 -1.01 21.75
N PRO A 199 -5.60 -0.97 23.05
CA PRO A 199 -4.56 -1.04 24.10
C PRO A 199 -3.77 -2.36 24.11
N ASP A 200 -4.32 -3.46 23.56
CA ASP A 200 -3.57 -4.72 23.42
C ASP A 200 -2.35 -4.58 22.50
N LEU A 201 -2.28 -3.48 21.71
CA LEU A 201 -1.19 -3.17 20.81
C LEU A 201 -0.11 -2.29 21.43
N ASP A 202 -0.33 -1.67 22.58
CA ASP A 202 0.58 -0.67 23.14
C ASP A 202 2.01 -1.22 23.30
N ARG A 203 2.15 -2.48 23.72
CA ARG A 203 3.44 -3.12 23.92
C ARG A 203 4.27 -3.27 22.64
N ILE A 204 3.64 -3.51 21.49
CA ILE A 204 4.39 -3.62 20.23
C ILE A 204 4.88 -2.24 19.76
N TRP A 205 4.07 -1.19 19.96
CA TRP A 205 4.50 0.18 19.64
C TRP A 205 5.64 0.64 20.55
N ASP A 206 5.58 0.34 21.85
CA ASP A 206 6.67 0.60 22.78
C ASP A 206 7.94 -0.18 22.42
N ALA A 207 7.82 -1.39 21.93
CA ALA A 207 8.95 -2.16 21.41
C ALA A 207 9.57 -1.51 20.18
N CYS A 208 8.75 -0.99 19.26
CA CYS A 208 9.24 -0.23 18.10
C CYS A 208 10.04 1.00 18.56
N ALA A 209 9.55 1.75 19.55
CA ALA A 209 10.27 2.89 20.13
C ALA A 209 11.63 2.47 20.75
N ARG A 210 11.64 1.41 21.55
CA ARG A 210 12.85 0.86 22.19
C ARG A 210 13.89 0.41 21.15
N LEU A 211 13.43 -0.21 20.07
CA LEU A 211 14.28 -0.71 18.98
C LEU A 211 14.60 0.38 17.95
N LYS A 212 14.09 1.61 18.13
CA LYS A 212 14.22 2.75 17.20
C LYS A 212 13.75 2.44 15.77
N LEU A 213 12.67 1.70 15.66
CA LEU A 213 12.08 1.29 14.39
C LEU A 213 10.94 2.25 14.02
N PRO A 214 10.99 2.94 12.88
CA PRO A 214 9.84 3.64 12.35
C PRO A 214 8.75 2.63 11.98
N VAL A 215 7.50 3.03 12.18
CA VAL A 215 6.30 2.24 11.86
C VAL A 215 5.61 2.89 10.67
N PHE A 216 5.63 2.22 9.52
CA PHE A 216 4.95 2.66 8.31
C PHE A 216 3.55 2.06 8.26
N ILE A 217 2.53 2.92 8.35
CA ILE A 217 1.15 2.50 8.57
C ILE A 217 0.20 3.05 7.50
N HIS A 218 -0.54 2.16 6.86
CA HIS A 218 -1.60 2.49 5.92
C HIS A 218 -2.94 2.49 6.66
N THR A 219 -3.49 3.67 6.93
CA THR A 219 -4.79 3.83 7.57
C THR A 219 -5.86 4.09 6.51
N ALA A 220 -6.90 3.25 6.49
CA ALA A 220 -8.06 3.41 5.60
C ALA A 220 -7.74 3.30 4.10
N ASP A 221 -8.60 3.87 3.30
CA ASP A 221 -8.52 4.19 1.86
C ASP A 221 -9.09 5.61 1.66
N PRO A 222 -9.11 6.17 0.45
CA PRO A 222 -9.73 7.47 0.20
C PRO A 222 -11.11 7.60 0.83
N GLU A 223 -11.40 8.74 1.44
CA GLU A 223 -12.65 8.99 2.17
C GLU A 223 -13.89 8.66 1.34
N GLN A 224 -13.83 8.89 0.02
CA GLN A 224 -14.91 8.61 -0.91
C GLN A 224 -15.31 7.12 -0.97
N PHE A 225 -14.43 6.21 -0.56
CA PHE A 225 -14.73 4.77 -0.51
C PHE A 225 -15.72 4.40 0.61
N PHE A 226 -15.89 5.32 1.57
CA PHE A 226 -16.81 5.20 2.71
C PHE A 226 -18.15 5.91 2.48
N HIS A 227 -18.28 6.64 1.37
CA HIS A 227 -19.47 7.39 1.01
C HIS A 227 -20.38 6.59 0.05
N PRO A 228 -21.66 6.95 -0.06
CA PRO A 228 -22.54 6.38 -1.08
C PRO A 228 -21.96 6.52 -2.49
N VAL A 229 -22.22 5.54 -3.35
CA VAL A 229 -21.79 5.58 -4.75
C VAL A 229 -22.88 6.24 -5.58
N ASP A 230 -22.83 7.55 -5.67
CA ASP A 230 -23.77 8.39 -6.39
C ASP A 230 -23.05 9.50 -7.18
N LEU A 231 -23.80 10.42 -7.77
CA LEU A 231 -23.28 11.52 -8.60
C LEU A 231 -22.38 12.52 -7.84
N THR A 232 -22.44 12.54 -6.52
CA THR A 232 -21.62 13.42 -5.67
C THR A 232 -20.29 12.79 -5.30
N ASN A 233 -20.14 11.47 -5.51
CA ASN A 233 -18.92 10.74 -5.20
C ASN A 233 -17.92 10.84 -6.37
N GLU A 234 -16.83 11.56 -6.19
CA GLU A 234 -15.82 11.74 -7.24
C GLU A 234 -15.13 10.43 -7.67
N ARG A 235 -15.23 9.36 -6.85
CA ARG A 235 -14.73 8.01 -7.15
C ARG A 235 -15.83 7.07 -7.68
N TRP A 236 -16.98 7.65 -8.08
CA TRP A 236 -18.13 6.88 -8.52
C TRP A 236 -17.76 5.79 -9.55
N LEU A 237 -17.02 6.17 -10.60
CA LEU A 237 -16.66 5.24 -11.67
C LEU A 237 -15.75 4.11 -11.16
N GLU A 238 -14.74 4.44 -10.37
CA GLU A 238 -13.85 3.47 -9.77
C GLU A 238 -14.62 2.48 -8.89
N LEU A 239 -15.49 2.99 -8.02
CA LEU A 239 -16.27 2.17 -7.09
C LEU A 239 -17.39 1.38 -7.76
N SER A 240 -17.83 1.78 -8.95
CA SER A 240 -18.75 1.01 -9.79
C SER A 240 -18.05 -0.11 -10.54
N LEU A 241 -16.77 0.09 -10.90
CA LEU A 241 -15.94 -0.92 -11.56
C LEU A 241 -15.32 -1.92 -10.58
N PHE A 242 -15.08 -1.50 -9.33
CA PHE A 242 -14.43 -2.28 -8.28
C PHE A 242 -15.25 -2.19 -6.99
N PRO A 243 -16.45 -2.82 -6.94
CA PRO A 243 -17.37 -2.72 -5.81
C PRO A 243 -16.79 -3.24 -4.49
N GLU A 244 -15.81 -4.13 -4.56
CA GLU A 244 -15.10 -4.67 -3.41
C GLU A 244 -14.24 -3.63 -2.65
N ARG A 245 -14.02 -2.45 -3.25
CA ARG A 245 -13.31 -1.33 -2.62
C ARG A 245 -14.20 -0.46 -1.73
N ARG A 246 -15.52 -0.72 -1.70
CA ARG A 246 -16.48 0.05 -0.92
C ARG A 246 -16.44 -0.36 0.55
N TYR A 247 -16.55 0.64 1.43
CA TYR A 247 -16.62 0.43 2.88
C TYR A 247 -17.94 0.97 3.44
N PRO A 248 -19.07 0.28 3.22
CA PRO A 248 -20.37 0.74 3.72
C PRO A 248 -20.40 0.70 5.26
N GLN A 249 -21.01 1.73 5.86
CA GLN A 249 -20.96 1.97 7.32
C GLN A 249 -21.72 0.93 8.16
N ASP A 250 -22.55 0.10 7.56
CA ASP A 250 -23.18 -1.04 8.23
C ASP A 250 -22.21 -2.18 8.53
N ARG A 251 -21.05 -2.21 7.88
CA ARG A 251 -20.03 -3.26 8.01
C ARG A 251 -18.65 -2.76 8.44
N TYR A 252 -18.34 -1.50 8.15
CA TYR A 252 -17.04 -0.90 8.39
C TYR A 252 -17.17 0.38 9.23
N PRO A 253 -16.12 0.76 9.99
CA PRO A 253 -16.07 2.07 10.64
C PRO A 253 -16.08 3.18 9.58
N SER A 254 -16.50 4.37 9.95
CA SER A 254 -16.36 5.54 9.06
C SER A 254 -14.88 5.91 8.87
N PHE A 255 -14.58 6.63 7.79
CA PHE A 255 -13.26 7.21 7.57
C PHE A 255 -12.80 8.05 8.77
N GLN A 256 -13.66 8.94 9.25
CA GLN A 256 -13.38 9.80 10.40
C GLN A 256 -13.06 8.99 11.68
N GLN A 257 -13.75 7.88 11.91
CA GLN A 257 -13.47 7.01 13.05
C GLN A 257 -12.05 6.43 12.98
N LEU A 258 -11.61 6.01 11.79
CA LEU A 258 -10.27 5.48 11.57
C LEU A 258 -9.20 6.55 11.75
N VAL A 259 -9.43 7.78 11.29
CA VAL A 259 -8.54 8.92 11.49
C VAL A 259 -8.39 9.22 12.99
N ILE A 260 -9.50 9.26 13.74
CA ILE A 260 -9.48 9.49 15.20
C ILE A 260 -8.67 8.39 15.91
N GLU A 261 -8.90 7.13 15.59
CA GLU A 261 -8.18 6.00 16.19
C GLU A 261 -6.67 6.09 15.87
N ARG A 262 -6.31 6.41 14.64
CA ARG A 262 -4.92 6.62 14.22
C ARG A 262 -4.26 7.75 15.02
N ASP A 263 -4.91 8.89 15.12
CA ASP A 263 -4.36 10.04 15.82
C ASP A 263 -4.24 9.79 17.33
N ASN A 264 -5.18 9.04 17.92
CA ASN A 264 -5.07 8.57 19.31
C ASN A 264 -3.86 7.66 19.51
N LEU A 265 -3.62 6.73 18.57
CA LEU A 265 -2.43 5.88 18.56
C LEU A 265 -1.16 6.73 18.58
N PHE A 266 -1.04 7.70 17.67
CA PHE A 266 0.15 8.55 17.55
C PHE A 266 0.41 9.37 18.80
N ARG A 267 -0.63 9.98 19.39
CA ARG A 267 -0.52 10.78 20.64
C ARG A 267 -0.14 9.92 21.84
N ARG A 268 -0.65 8.68 21.90
CA ARG A 268 -0.38 7.77 23.02
C ARG A 268 1.06 7.23 23.00
N HIS A 269 1.69 7.17 21.82
CA HIS A 269 3.05 6.64 21.67
C HIS A 269 4.04 7.69 21.10
N PRO A 270 4.29 8.80 21.82
CA PRO A 270 5.11 9.90 21.31
C PRO A 270 6.60 9.55 21.13
N LYS A 271 7.05 8.41 21.66
CA LYS A 271 8.42 7.89 21.49
C LYS A 271 8.58 6.99 20.27
N THR A 272 7.47 6.57 19.66
CA THR A 272 7.46 5.76 18.44
C THR A 272 7.35 6.68 17.25
N THR A 273 8.25 6.53 16.28
CA THR A 273 8.17 7.25 15.01
C THR A 273 7.14 6.55 14.12
N PHE A 274 6.13 7.28 13.69
CA PHE A 274 5.16 6.79 12.72
C PHE A 274 5.36 7.49 11.37
N VAL A 275 5.19 6.73 10.29
CA VAL A 275 5.09 7.27 8.93
C VAL A 275 3.72 6.86 8.40
N THR A 276 2.85 7.84 8.16
CA THR A 276 1.51 7.55 7.63
C THR A 276 1.53 7.54 6.11
N ALA A 277 1.12 6.43 5.52
CA ALA A 277 1.06 6.26 4.06
C ALA A 277 0.05 7.23 3.43
N HIS A 278 0.35 7.69 2.22
CA HIS A 278 -0.58 8.49 1.40
C HIS A 278 -1.09 9.75 2.10
N MET A 279 -0.25 10.42 2.90
CA MET A 279 -0.68 11.56 3.74
C MET A 279 -1.90 11.21 4.62
N GLY A 280 -2.02 9.95 5.06
CA GLY A 280 -3.16 9.46 5.83
C GLY A 280 -4.51 9.61 5.13
N TRP A 281 -4.52 9.65 3.79
CA TRP A 281 -5.66 9.97 2.93
C TRP A 281 -6.30 11.34 3.23
N GLN A 282 -5.54 12.28 3.77
CA GLN A 282 -5.98 13.65 4.06
C GLN A 282 -5.32 14.69 3.13
N ALA A 283 -4.76 14.27 2.00
CA ALA A 283 -4.15 15.16 1.02
C ALA A 283 -5.15 16.16 0.38
N ASN A 284 -6.44 15.88 0.46
CA ASN A 284 -7.52 16.76 0.05
C ASN A 284 -7.81 17.89 1.07
N ASP A 285 -7.30 17.78 2.31
CA ASP A 285 -7.40 18.80 3.36
C ASP A 285 -6.04 19.01 4.05
N LEU A 286 -5.12 19.63 3.34
CA LEU A 286 -3.75 19.88 3.81
C LEU A 286 -3.71 20.78 5.06
N ALA A 287 -4.71 21.65 5.24
CA ALA A 287 -4.78 22.52 6.42
C ALA A 287 -5.06 21.72 7.71
N THR A 288 -5.95 20.73 7.65
CA THR A 288 -6.20 19.82 8.78
C THR A 288 -5.04 18.86 8.98
N PHE A 289 -4.49 18.30 7.91
CA PHE A 289 -3.37 17.37 8.02
C PHE A 289 -2.09 18.06 8.52
N GLY A 290 -1.85 19.32 8.13
CA GLY A 290 -0.72 20.11 8.63
C GLY A 290 -0.75 20.25 10.15
N LYS A 291 -1.93 20.50 10.74
CA LYS A 291 -2.08 20.55 12.22
C LYS A 291 -1.72 19.22 12.88
N VAL A 292 -2.06 18.09 12.25
CA VAL A 292 -1.69 16.77 12.76
C VAL A 292 -0.17 16.63 12.84
N LEU A 293 0.56 17.08 11.81
CA LEU A 293 2.03 17.02 11.78
C LEU A 293 2.66 18.01 12.77
N ASP A 294 2.10 19.24 12.91
CA ASP A 294 2.57 20.24 13.85
C ASP A 294 2.40 19.80 15.31
N GLU A 295 1.27 19.15 15.62
CA GLU A 295 0.95 18.68 16.98
C GLU A 295 1.72 17.40 17.38
N MET A 296 2.15 16.61 16.41
CA MET A 296 2.73 15.28 16.63
C MET A 296 4.11 15.13 15.96
N PRO A 297 5.19 15.60 16.58
CA PRO A 297 6.54 15.59 16.01
C PRO A 297 7.12 14.19 15.76
N ASN A 298 6.45 13.15 16.26
CA ASN A 298 6.78 11.75 16.01
C ASN A 298 6.11 11.20 14.74
N VAL A 299 5.34 12.01 14.00
CA VAL A 299 4.60 11.61 12.79
C VAL A 299 5.24 12.19 11.56
N PHE A 300 5.49 11.34 10.58
CA PHE A 300 5.96 11.67 9.24
C PHE A 300 4.97 11.15 8.21
N THR A 301 5.14 11.53 6.94
CA THR A 301 4.28 11.08 5.86
C THR A 301 5.04 10.96 4.55
N GLU A 302 4.38 10.35 3.55
CA GLU A 302 4.83 10.28 2.18
C GLU A 302 3.67 10.59 1.21
N VAL A 303 3.99 10.85 -0.06
CA VAL A 303 3.05 11.38 -1.07
C VAL A 303 2.60 10.36 -2.12
N GLY A 304 2.94 9.09 -1.93
CA GLY A 304 2.50 8.02 -2.85
C GLY A 304 0.99 8.03 -3.02
N ALA A 305 0.52 7.75 -4.22
CA ALA A 305 -0.90 7.64 -4.59
C ALA A 305 -1.78 8.89 -4.35
N VAL A 306 -1.26 10.02 -3.84
CA VAL A 306 -2.04 11.25 -3.55
C VAL A 306 -1.58 12.48 -4.34
N LEU A 307 -0.67 12.33 -5.30
CA LEU A 307 -0.17 13.45 -6.10
C LEU A 307 -1.27 14.18 -6.87
N TYR A 308 -2.34 13.51 -7.24
CA TYR A 308 -3.48 14.11 -7.92
C TYR A 308 -4.26 15.07 -6.99
N ASP A 309 -4.39 14.74 -5.69
CA ASP A 309 -5.01 15.63 -4.70
C ASP A 309 -4.14 16.86 -4.43
N ILE A 310 -2.85 16.66 -4.28
CA ILE A 310 -1.84 17.72 -4.11
C ILE A 310 -1.86 18.65 -5.34
N GLY A 311 -1.85 18.09 -6.54
CA GLY A 311 -1.80 18.85 -7.80
C GLY A 311 -3.06 19.69 -8.08
N ARG A 312 -4.21 19.33 -7.50
CA ARG A 312 -5.45 20.12 -7.62
C ARG A 312 -5.45 21.42 -6.78
N GLN A 313 -4.54 21.54 -5.81
CA GLN A 313 -4.48 22.68 -4.89
C GLN A 313 -3.06 23.30 -4.81
N PRO A 314 -2.51 23.75 -5.93
CA PRO A 314 -1.07 24.07 -6.04
C PRO A 314 -0.59 25.15 -5.09
N ARG A 315 -1.42 26.14 -4.74
CA ARG A 315 -1.05 27.20 -3.78
C ARG A 315 -0.98 26.66 -2.36
N VAL A 316 -2.02 25.96 -1.91
CA VAL A 316 -2.07 25.36 -0.57
C VAL A 316 -0.99 24.29 -0.42
N ALA A 317 -0.75 23.50 -1.48
CA ALA A 317 0.32 22.51 -1.48
C ALA A 317 1.70 23.16 -1.38
N HIS A 318 1.95 24.25 -2.14
CA HIS A 318 3.20 25.00 -1.99
C HIS A 318 3.41 25.44 -0.54
N ASP A 319 2.43 26.10 0.06
CA ASP A 319 2.53 26.62 1.45
C ASP A 319 2.66 25.51 2.49
N PHE A 320 2.16 24.30 2.18
CA PHE A 320 2.29 23.14 3.06
C PHE A 320 3.70 22.51 3.01
N PHE A 321 4.37 22.53 1.84
CA PHE A 321 5.68 21.87 1.65
C PHE A 321 6.89 22.81 1.78
N VAL A 322 6.70 24.12 1.83
CA VAL A 322 7.74 25.15 1.90
C VAL A 322 7.74 25.88 3.23
#